data_395fc39b7738cac170044db5fb2444fd
#
_entry.id   395fc39b7738cac170044db5fb2444fd
#
_cell.length_a   1.000
_cell.length_b   1.000
_cell.length_c   1.000
_cell.angle_alpha   90.00
_cell.angle_beta   90.00
_cell.angle_gamma   90.00
#
_symmetry.space_group_name_H-M   'P 1'
#
loop_
_entity.id
_entity.type
_entity.pdbx_description
1 polymer ?
#
loop_
_entity_poly.entity_id
_entity_poly.type
_entity_poly.pdbx_seq_one_letter_code
_entity_poly.pdbx_strand_id
1 'polypeptide(L)'
;MKRLFAFVLALAMVCCLAACGSKDNASSVDEEKVTFTMGIDPEYPPFSYLGDDGQYTGFDVEVCAAACELLGWDFQVFAVNWDEKLIQLDAGECDCVWSGMTILDSMKEAGYVISQPYYDNTQVLLVKEGSDVTSSADLAGKRVAVMLGTSGEAMLAGDLADLAASFADLMICNSFLSCFTELGGGSVDAVFVDLPVAAAYAANNPGFTVINEALGAEQYGIAFRSGDKALCDAIEGTVAELVSNGTYAEIAAKYTDISADNLVFLNK
;
A
#
# COMPACT_ATOMS: atom_id res chain seq x y z
N MET A 1 29.74 -12.76 11.80
CA MET A 1 29.34 -14.17 12.09
C MET A 1 28.10 -14.42 11.27
N LYS A 2 28.24 -15.22 10.23
CA LYS A 2 27.18 -15.49 9.23
C LYS A 2 26.14 -16.41 9.86
N ARG A 3 24.90 -15.97 10.01
CA ARG A 3 23.77 -16.84 10.33
C ARG A 3 23.07 -17.22 9.01
N LEU A 4 23.34 -18.46 8.59
CA LEU A 4 22.65 -19.12 7.49
C LEU A 4 21.27 -19.54 8.01
N PHE A 5 20.19 -18.97 7.50
CA PHE A 5 18.85 -19.52 7.67
C PHE A 5 18.61 -20.49 6.52
N ALA A 6 18.62 -21.78 6.83
CA ALA A 6 18.25 -22.83 5.90
C ALA A 6 16.75 -23.08 6.03
N PHE A 7 16.00 -22.79 4.97
CA PHE A 7 14.62 -23.27 4.81
C PHE A 7 14.69 -24.78 4.51
N VAL A 8 14.23 -25.59 5.46
CA VAL A 8 14.02 -27.03 5.27
C VAL A 8 12.56 -27.26 4.96
N LEU A 9 12.29 -27.54 3.69
CA LEU A 9 11.01 -28.09 3.23
C LEU A 9 10.95 -29.57 3.65
N ALA A 10 10.22 -29.89 4.72
CA ALA A 10 10.02 -31.26 5.17
C ALA A 10 8.84 -31.88 4.43
N LEU A 11 9.15 -32.67 3.40
CA LEU A 11 8.22 -33.58 2.74
C LEU A 11 8.01 -34.80 3.65
N ALA A 12 6.86 -34.90 4.31
CA ALA A 12 6.53 -36.01 5.19
C ALA A 12 6.14 -37.27 4.35
N MET A 13 7.01 -38.28 4.32
CA MET A 13 6.66 -39.63 3.90
C MET A 13 6.03 -40.39 5.07
N VAL A 14 4.77 -40.77 4.90
CA VAL A 14 4.05 -41.67 5.82
C VAL A 14 4.57 -43.08 5.64
N CYS A 15 5.21 -43.65 6.64
CA CYS A 15 5.39 -45.10 6.80
C CYS A 15 4.62 -45.59 8.02
N CYS A 16 3.53 -46.34 7.79
CA CYS A 16 2.83 -47.11 8.81
C CYS A 16 3.70 -48.22 9.38
N LEU A 17 3.91 -48.24 10.68
CA LEU A 17 4.21 -49.48 11.41
C LEU A 17 3.41 -49.50 12.71
N ALA A 18 2.51 -50.44 12.80
CA ALA A 18 1.73 -50.75 13.98
C ALA A 18 2.60 -51.40 15.06
N ALA A 19 2.60 -50.87 16.27
CA ALA A 19 2.91 -51.62 17.50
C ALA A 19 2.14 -51.00 18.69
N CYS A 20 1.46 -51.82 19.42
CA CYS A 20 0.62 -51.55 20.58
C CYS A 20 1.33 -50.90 21.76
N GLY A 21 0.60 -50.02 22.44
CA GLY A 21 0.58 -49.93 23.90
C GLY A 21 1.40 -48.80 24.53
N SER A 22 0.76 -47.72 24.88
CA SER A 22 0.73 -47.10 26.19
C SER A 22 0.15 -45.66 26.08
N LYS A 23 -0.76 -45.35 26.98
CA LYS A 23 -1.34 -44.05 27.15
C LYS A 23 -0.26 -43.03 27.58
N ASP A 24 -0.52 -41.80 27.20
CA ASP A 24 -0.12 -40.53 27.76
C ASP A 24 0.92 -39.73 26.96
N ASN A 25 0.52 -38.49 26.74
CA ASN A 25 1.20 -37.34 26.19
C ASN A 25 1.21 -37.25 24.64
N ALA A 26 0.06 -36.82 24.11
CA ALA A 26 0.07 -35.99 22.91
C ALA A 26 0.74 -34.66 23.29
N SER A 27 2.06 -34.57 23.14
CA SER A 27 2.73 -33.28 22.99
C SER A 27 2.15 -32.66 21.73
N SER A 28 1.29 -31.66 21.88
CA SER A 28 1.01 -30.71 20.81
C SER A 28 2.37 -30.13 20.43
N VAL A 29 2.91 -30.55 19.30
CA VAL A 29 3.95 -29.77 18.62
C VAL A 29 3.18 -28.50 18.23
N ASP A 30 3.38 -27.42 18.96
CA ASP A 30 2.99 -26.10 18.49
C ASP A 30 3.74 -25.92 17.18
N GLU A 31 3.03 -26.08 16.05
CA GLU A 31 3.56 -25.69 14.75
C GLU A 31 3.82 -24.18 14.88
N GLU A 32 5.09 -23.81 14.84
CA GLU A 32 5.51 -22.41 14.87
C GLU A 32 4.83 -21.70 13.69
N LYS A 33 3.81 -20.88 13.97
CA LYS A 33 3.09 -20.14 12.94
C LYS A 33 4.06 -19.23 12.23
N VAL A 34 3.96 -19.17 10.91
CA VAL A 34 4.70 -18.19 10.11
C VAL A 34 4.18 -16.81 10.49
N THR A 35 5.06 -15.92 10.92
CA THR A 35 4.74 -14.50 11.09
C THR A 35 4.95 -13.79 9.76
N PHE A 36 3.94 -13.04 9.31
CA PHE A 36 3.99 -12.22 8.11
C PHE A 36 3.80 -10.75 8.50
N THR A 37 4.79 -9.93 8.20
CA THR A 37 4.81 -8.51 8.54
C THR A 37 4.61 -7.65 7.29
N MET A 38 3.51 -6.91 7.25
CA MET A 38 3.16 -5.97 6.19
C MET A 38 3.73 -4.58 6.50
N GLY A 39 4.54 -4.03 5.60
CA GLY A 39 5.03 -2.65 5.64
C GLY A 39 3.99 -1.69 5.04
N ILE A 40 3.59 -0.68 5.80
CA ILE A 40 2.58 0.30 5.40
C ILE A 40 3.02 1.74 5.63
N ASP A 41 2.44 2.67 4.85
CA ASP A 41 2.31 4.07 5.27
C ASP A 41 1.15 4.17 6.27
N PRO A 42 1.38 4.62 7.51
CA PRO A 42 0.34 4.70 8.54
C PRO A 42 -0.61 5.90 8.36
N GLU A 43 -0.37 6.78 7.38
CA GLU A 43 -1.14 8.01 7.12
C GLU A 43 -1.72 8.04 5.68
N TYR A 44 -2.09 6.86 5.13
CA TYR A 44 -2.55 6.69 3.75
C TYR A 44 -3.99 6.12 3.65
N PRO A 45 -5.01 6.80 4.20
CA PRO A 45 -6.40 6.38 4.03
C PRO A 45 -6.83 6.53 2.56
N PRO A 46 -7.68 5.64 2.04
CA PRO A 46 -8.38 4.55 2.73
C PRO A 46 -7.65 3.20 2.74
N PHE A 47 -6.39 3.11 2.26
CA PHE A 47 -5.66 1.86 2.07
C PHE A 47 -5.00 1.36 3.36
N SER A 48 -4.33 2.24 4.10
CA SER A 48 -3.65 1.91 5.36
C SER A 48 -3.52 3.15 6.25
N TYR A 49 -4.00 3.06 7.47
CA TYR A 49 -3.98 4.16 8.43
C TYR A 49 -4.20 3.67 9.86
N LEU A 50 -3.92 4.53 10.83
CA LEU A 50 -4.22 4.28 12.22
C LEU A 50 -5.71 4.56 12.50
N GLY A 51 -6.46 3.54 12.90
CA GLY A 51 -7.86 3.66 13.26
C GLY A 51 -8.09 4.34 14.62
N ASP A 52 -9.34 4.69 14.92
CA ASP A 52 -9.72 5.36 16.19
C ASP A 52 -9.48 4.46 17.41
N ASP A 53 -9.40 3.16 17.23
CA ASP A 53 -9.11 2.15 18.26
C ASP A 53 -7.60 1.99 18.53
N GLY A 54 -6.77 2.72 17.78
CA GLY A 54 -5.32 2.63 17.85
C GLY A 54 -4.72 1.42 17.15
N GLN A 55 -5.50 0.70 16.33
CA GLN A 55 -5.00 -0.37 15.48
C GLN A 55 -4.86 0.12 14.03
N TYR A 56 -3.92 -0.46 13.30
CA TYR A 56 -3.81 -0.19 11.87
C TYR A 56 -4.96 -0.88 11.12
N THR A 57 -5.57 -0.15 10.20
CA THR A 57 -6.72 -0.58 9.39
C THR A 57 -6.60 0.02 7.99
N GLY A 58 -7.58 -0.24 7.14
CA GLY A 58 -7.64 0.21 5.76
C GLY A 58 -7.80 -0.97 4.82
N PHE A 59 -8.14 -0.68 3.58
CA PHE A 59 -8.44 -1.70 2.59
C PHE A 59 -7.30 -2.72 2.43
N ASP A 60 -6.06 -2.24 2.23
CA ASP A 60 -4.90 -3.10 2.03
C ASP A 60 -4.60 -3.93 3.28
N VAL A 61 -4.72 -3.30 4.47
CA VAL A 61 -4.48 -3.96 5.76
C VAL A 61 -5.49 -5.09 5.99
N GLU A 62 -6.78 -4.82 5.75
CA GLU A 62 -7.82 -5.83 5.94
C GLU A 62 -7.74 -6.98 4.93
N VAL A 63 -7.39 -6.70 3.67
CA VAL A 63 -7.17 -7.74 2.66
C VAL A 63 -5.96 -8.61 3.03
N CYS A 64 -4.85 -7.99 3.46
CA CYS A 64 -3.67 -8.73 3.91
C CYS A 64 -3.94 -9.58 5.15
N ALA A 65 -4.66 -9.04 6.13
CA ALA A 65 -5.06 -9.76 7.34
C ALA A 65 -5.92 -10.99 6.99
N ALA A 66 -6.91 -10.83 6.09
CA ALA A 66 -7.75 -11.94 5.62
C ALA A 66 -6.95 -12.99 4.85
N ALA A 67 -5.95 -12.58 4.06
CA ALA A 67 -5.07 -13.50 3.37
C ALA A 67 -4.20 -14.31 4.36
N CYS A 68 -3.64 -13.65 5.37
CA CYS A 68 -2.88 -14.32 6.42
C CYS A 68 -3.73 -15.29 7.23
N GLU A 69 -5.00 -14.95 7.52
CA GLU A 69 -5.94 -15.85 8.20
C GLU A 69 -6.16 -17.14 7.40
N LEU A 70 -6.39 -17.05 6.08
CA LEU A 70 -6.54 -18.22 5.20
C LEU A 70 -5.27 -19.06 5.14
N LEU A 71 -4.09 -18.44 5.17
CA LEU A 71 -2.80 -19.12 5.18
C LEU A 71 -2.43 -19.70 6.56
N GLY A 72 -3.18 -19.37 7.61
CA GLY A 72 -2.86 -19.74 8.98
C GLY A 72 -1.63 -19.02 9.54
N TRP A 73 -1.26 -17.87 8.96
CA TRP A 73 -0.11 -17.05 9.37
C TRP A 73 -0.49 -16.05 10.46
N ASP A 74 0.50 -15.66 11.26
CA ASP A 74 0.37 -14.58 12.22
C ASP A 74 0.64 -13.24 11.53
N PHE A 75 -0.40 -12.40 11.45
CA PHE A 75 -0.33 -11.12 10.74
C PHE A 75 0.19 -10.01 11.63
N GLN A 76 1.17 -9.28 11.14
CA GLN A 76 1.71 -8.09 11.81
C GLN A 76 1.84 -6.92 10.82
N VAL A 77 1.82 -5.71 11.37
CA VAL A 77 1.98 -4.47 10.60
C VAL A 77 3.20 -3.71 11.10
N PHE A 78 4.00 -3.23 10.16
CA PHE A 78 5.15 -2.36 10.40
C PHE A 78 4.93 -1.02 9.67
N ALA A 79 4.91 0.08 10.43
CA ALA A 79 4.83 1.42 9.85
C ALA A 79 6.20 1.80 9.26
N VAL A 80 6.28 1.91 7.93
CA VAL A 80 7.50 2.31 7.24
C VAL A 80 7.61 3.82 7.14
N ASN A 81 8.86 4.32 7.08
CA ASN A 81 9.11 5.62 6.49
C ASN A 81 8.98 5.48 4.96
N TRP A 82 7.99 6.17 4.37
CA TRP A 82 7.65 5.93 2.96
C TRP A 82 8.80 6.16 1.99
N ASP A 83 9.64 7.14 2.25
CA ASP A 83 10.84 7.40 1.43
C ASP A 83 11.89 6.26 1.54
N GLU A 84 11.94 5.57 2.68
CA GLU A 84 12.87 4.48 2.96
C GLU A 84 12.24 3.08 2.82
N LYS A 85 11.00 2.96 2.34
CA LYS A 85 10.22 1.71 2.32
C LYS A 85 10.95 0.50 1.75
N LEU A 86 11.68 0.68 0.65
CA LEU A 86 12.44 -0.42 0.04
C LEU A 86 13.71 -0.76 0.83
N ILE A 87 14.33 0.22 1.47
CA ILE A 87 15.49 -0.01 2.36
C ILE A 87 15.05 -0.83 3.57
N GLN A 88 13.90 -0.50 4.15
CA GLN A 88 13.34 -1.21 5.30
C GLN A 88 12.87 -2.63 4.92
N LEU A 89 12.31 -2.80 3.71
CA LEU A 89 12.00 -4.11 3.14
C LEU A 89 13.27 -4.97 2.99
N ASP A 90 14.35 -4.42 2.42
CA ASP A 90 15.63 -5.12 2.25
C ASP A 90 16.30 -5.45 3.59
N ALA A 91 16.12 -4.60 4.60
CA ALA A 91 16.59 -4.85 5.97
C ALA A 91 15.81 -5.97 6.67
N GLY A 92 14.66 -6.41 6.13
CA GLY A 92 13.82 -7.45 6.70
C GLY A 92 12.96 -6.95 7.87
N GLU A 93 12.67 -5.65 7.94
CA GLU A 93 11.77 -5.07 8.93
C GLU A 93 10.31 -5.40 8.61
N CYS A 94 10.01 -5.67 7.35
CA CYS A 94 8.74 -6.22 6.86
C CYS A 94 8.99 -7.27 5.77
N ASP A 95 7.97 -8.05 5.45
CA ASP A 95 8.03 -9.10 4.43
C ASP A 95 7.53 -8.63 3.07
N CYS A 96 6.68 -7.62 3.07
CA CYS A 96 6.24 -6.91 1.87
C CYS A 96 6.03 -5.43 2.17
N VAL A 97 5.97 -4.60 1.14
CA VAL A 97 5.39 -3.25 1.19
C VAL A 97 4.08 -3.27 0.42
N TRP A 98 2.98 -3.03 1.14
CA TRP A 98 1.63 -3.03 0.59
C TRP A 98 0.83 -1.89 1.21
N SER A 99 0.67 -0.78 0.49
CA SER A 99 0.05 0.46 0.98
C SER A 99 -0.16 1.42 -0.18
N GLY A 100 -1.03 1.07 -1.13
CA GLY A 100 -1.21 1.86 -2.34
C GLY A 100 0.10 2.11 -3.09
N MET A 101 1.00 1.14 -3.09
CA MET A 101 2.34 1.33 -3.66
C MET A 101 2.31 1.23 -5.17
N THR A 102 2.72 2.30 -5.84
CA THR A 102 2.83 2.35 -7.30
C THR A 102 3.88 1.39 -7.84
N ILE A 103 3.51 0.63 -8.86
CA ILE A 103 4.42 -0.25 -9.58
C ILE A 103 5.33 0.60 -10.48
N LEU A 104 6.60 0.68 -10.14
CA LEU A 104 7.61 1.37 -10.95
C LEU A 104 8.54 0.35 -11.63
N ASP A 105 8.89 0.63 -12.90
CA ASP A 105 9.82 -0.23 -13.64
C ASP A 105 11.21 -0.25 -12.98
N SER A 106 11.63 0.85 -12.36
CA SER A 106 12.88 0.91 -11.59
C SER A 106 12.94 -0.10 -10.43
N MET A 107 11.82 -0.44 -9.81
CA MET A 107 11.77 -1.48 -8.77
C MET A 107 12.03 -2.87 -9.36
N LYS A 108 11.44 -3.16 -10.54
CA LYS A 108 11.65 -4.42 -11.26
C LYS A 108 13.10 -4.55 -11.75
N GLU A 109 13.67 -3.44 -12.25
CA GLU A 109 15.07 -3.37 -12.68
C GLU A 109 16.05 -3.55 -11.50
N ALA A 110 15.69 -3.07 -10.32
CA ALA A 110 16.42 -3.30 -9.07
C ALA A 110 16.29 -4.73 -8.55
N GLY A 111 15.41 -5.56 -9.13
CA GLY A 111 15.25 -6.97 -8.82
C GLY A 111 14.20 -7.30 -7.77
N TYR A 112 13.39 -6.33 -7.35
CA TYR A 112 12.25 -6.62 -6.47
C TYR A 112 11.22 -7.50 -7.17
N VAL A 113 10.57 -8.37 -6.41
CA VAL A 113 9.41 -9.12 -6.87
C VAL A 113 8.18 -8.25 -6.64
N ILE A 114 7.46 -7.93 -7.72
CA ILE A 114 6.27 -7.09 -7.68
C ILE A 114 5.08 -7.95 -8.08
N SER A 115 4.00 -7.86 -7.32
CA SER A 115 2.74 -8.55 -7.62
C SER A 115 2.09 -8.07 -8.91
N GLN A 116 1.06 -8.79 -9.36
CA GLN A 116 0.10 -8.26 -10.33
C GLN A 116 -0.57 -7.00 -9.74
N PRO A 117 -0.95 -6.03 -10.58
CA PRO A 117 -1.65 -4.85 -10.11
C PRO A 117 -3.00 -5.23 -9.49
N TYR A 118 -3.34 -4.55 -8.38
CA TYR A 118 -4.61 -4.76 -7.69
C TYR A 118 -5.55 -3.55 -7.76
N TYR A 119 -5.01 -2.35 -8.04
CA TYR A 119 -5.77 -1.11 -8.11
C TYR A 119 -5.25 -0.20 -9.23
N ASP A 120 -6.17 0.40 -10.00
CA ASP A 120 -5.87 1.45 -10.97
C ASP A 120 -6.06 2.81 -10.31
N ASN A 121 -4.99 3.60 -10.23
CA ASN A 121 -4.98 4.93 -9.61
C ASN A 121 -4.73 6.04 -10.64
N THR A 122 -5.03 7.26 -10.22
CA THR A 122 -4.62 8.48 -10.92
C THR A 122 -4.23 9.56 -9.92
N GLN A 123 -3.27 10.38 -10.30
CA GLN A 123 -2.91 11.60 -9.59
C GLN A 123 -3.90 12.72 -9.91
N VAL A 124 -4.23 13.51 -8.89
CA VAL A 124 -5.16 14.64 -8.94
C VAL A 124 -4.64 15.82 -8.11
N LEU A 125 -5.41 16.91 -8.05
CA LEU A 125 -5.14 18.04 -7.16
C LEU A 125 -6.18 18.10 -6.04
N LEU A 126 -5.71 18.28 -4.81
CA LEU A 126 -6.53 18.73 -3.70
C LEU A 126 -6.30 20.22 -3.48
N VAL A 127 -7.38 21.00 -3.38
CA VAL A 127 -7.33 22.43 -3.16
C VAL A 127 -8.35 22.83 -2.09
N LYS A 128 -8.25 24.08 -1.59
CA LYS A 128 -9.32 24.64 -0.76
C LYS A 128 -10.58 24.90 -1.56
N GLU A 129 -11.72 24.74 -0.95
CA GLU A 129 -12.99 25.16 -1.54
C GLU A 129 -12.96 26.68 -1.86
N GLY A 130 -13.40 27.03 -3.06
CA GLY A 130 -13.33 28.41 -3.56
C GLY A 130 -11.94 28.85 -4.03
N SER A 131 -10.98 27.92 -4.17
CA SER A 131 -9.70 28.20 -4.83
C SER A 131 -9.89 28.66 -6.27
N ASP A 132 -8.98 29.48 -6.75
CA ASP A 132 -8.88 29.87 -8.18
C ASP A 132 -8.17 28.81 -9.05
N VAL A 133 -7.64 27.76 -8.43
CA VAL A 133 -7.12 26.56 -9.12
C VAL A 133 -8.29 25.65 -9.44
N THR A 134 -8.58 25.47 -10.72
CA THR A 134 -9.68 24.63 -11.24
C THR A 134 -9.19 23.53 -12.19
N SER A 135 -7.92 23.61 -12.58
CA SER A 135 -7.23 22.64 -13.43
C SER A 135 -5.72 22.74 -13.22
N SER A 136 -4.97 21.80 -13.80
CA SER A 136 -3.50 21.82 -13.79
C SER A 136 -2.93 23.06 -14.51
N ALA A 137 -3.65 23.62 -15.48
CA ALA A 137 -3.23 24.84 -16.18
C ALA A 137 -3.16 26.07 -15.27
N ASP A 138 -3.91 26.07 -14.16
CA ASP A 138 -3.95 27.17 -13.20
C ASP A 138 -2.78 27.11 -12.20
N LEU A 139 -1.95 26.06 -12.22
CA LEU A 139 -0.82 25.86 -11.29
C LEU A 139 0.36 26.78 -11.60
N ALA A 140 0.41 27.42 -12.77
CA ALA A 140 1.48 28.37 -13.10
C ALA A 140 1.55 29.51 -12.06
N GLY A 141 2.70 29.68 -11.42
CA GLY A 141 2.92 30.66 -10.36
C GLY A 141 2.26 30.32 -9.01
N LYS A 142 1.71 29.11 -8.84
CA LYS A 142 1.16 28.62 -7.56
C LYS A 142 2.22 27.83 -6.77
N ARG A 143 1.99 27.72 -5.48
CA ARG A 143 2.78 26.87 -4.59
C ARG A 143 2.08 25.51 -4.50
N VAL A 144 2.79 24.46 -4.82
CA VAL A 144 2.26 23.11 -4.85
C VAL A 144 3.01 22.25 -3.84
N ALA A 145 2.30 21.39 -3.10
CA ALA A 145 2.93 20.40 -2.25
C ALA A 145 2.78 18.99 -2.82
N VAL A 146 3.76 18.14 -2.53
CA VAL A 146 3.77 16.70 -2.84
C VAL A 146 4.47 15.95 -1.73
N MET A 147 4.10 14.69 -1.51
CA MET A 147 4.76 13.85 -0.52
C MET A 147 6.03 13.23 -1.08
N LEU A 148 7.10 13.24 -0.28
CA LEU A 148 8.41 12.64 -0.55
C LEU A 148 8.29 11.13 -0.81
N GLY A 149 9.05 10.63 -1.78
CA GLY A 149 9.14 9.18 -2.07
C GLY A 149 7.90 8.59 -2.75
N THR A 150 6.96 9.45 -3.22
CA THR A 150 5.77 9.01 -3.96
C THR A 150 6.00 9.01 -5.47
N SER A 151 5.10 8.32 -6.19
CA SER A 151 5.03 8.41 -7.66
C SER A 151 4.70 9.84 -8.12
N GLY A 152 3.88 10.57 -7.37
CA GLY A 152 3.56 11.97 -7.65
C GLY A 152 4.80 12.86 -7.67
N GLU A 153 5.70 12.71 -6.70
CA GLU A 153 7.00 13.40 -6.71
C GLU A 153 7.84 13.00 -7.93
N ALA A 154 7.91 11.71 -8.23
CA ALA A 154 8.66 11.21 -9.39
C ALA A 154 8.09 11.74 -10.72
N MET A 155 6.75 11.82 -10.87
CA MET A 155 6.10 12.39 -12.06
C MET A 155 6.44 13.88 -12.20
N LEU A 156 6.41 14.65 -11.12
CA LEU A 156 6.77 16.09 -11.15
C LEU A 156 8.26 16.31 -11.44
N ALA A 157 9.12 15.37 -11.10
CA ALA A 157 10.53 15.40 -11.44
C ALA A 157 10.83 14.90 -12.88
N GLY A 158 9.90 14.14 -13.49
CA GLY A 158 10.04 13.49 -14.80
C GLY A 158 9.02 13.95 -15.82
N ASP A 159 7.98 13.18 -16.05
CA ASP A 159 7.01 13.39 -17.14
C ASP A 159 6.24 14.72 -17.05
N LEU A 160 6.09 15.24 -15.83
CA LEU A 160 5.43 16.52 -15.53
C LEU A 160 6.42 17.62 -15.13
N ALA A 161 7.70 17.49 -15.47
CA ALA A 161 8.73 18.47 -15.09
C ALA A 161 8.46 19.87 -15.67
N ASP A 162 7.90 19.97 -16.87
CA ASP A 162 7.51 21.26 -17.46
C ASP A 162 6.37 21.91 -16.68
N LEU A 163 5.41 21.13 -16.18
CA LEU A 163 4.36 21.61 -15.31
C LEU A 163 4.96 22.08 -13.97
N ALA A 164 5.79 21.27 -13.36
CA ALA A 164 6.45 21.61 -12.09
C ALA A 164 7.33 22.86 -12.21
N ALA A 165 8.01 23.06 -13.32
CA ALA A 165 8.82 24.25 -13.60
C ALA A 165 7.97 25.55 -13.70
N SER A 166 6.66 25.43 -13.91
CA SER A 166 5.73 26.56 -13.94
C SER A 166 5.30 27.02 -12.54
N PHE A 167 5.51 26.22 -11.49
CA PHE A 167 5.12 26.54 -10.13
C PHE A 167 5.96 27.69 -9.56
N ALA A 168 5.37 28.45 -8.64
CA ALA A 168 6.15 29.43 -7.88
C ALA A 168 7.06 28.72 -6.88
N ASP A 169 6.59 27.60 -6.32
CA ASP A 169 7.34 26.76 -5.38
C ASP A 169 6.78 25.34 -5.38
N LEU A 170 7.65 24.33 -5.19
CA LEU A 170 7.28 22.93 -4.97
C LEU A 170 7.75 22.52 -3.58
N MET A 171 6.80 22.37 -2.67
CA MET A 171 7.05 21.94 -1.30
C MET A 171 7.01 20.42 -1.20
N ILE A 172 8.10 19.82 -0.76
CA ILE A 172 8.20 18.38 -0.48
C ILE A 172 7.88 18.16 1.00
N CYS A 173 6.85 17.36 1.29
CA CYS A 173 6.41 17.03 2.65
C CYS A 173 6.73 15.57 2.97
N ASN A 174 6.87 15.26 4.26
CA ASN A 174 7.16 13.87 4.68
C ASN A 174 5.92 12.97 4.75
N SER A 175 4.72 13.53 4.76
CA SER A 175 3.45 12.79 4.72
C SER A 175 2.37 13.60 4.01
N PHE A 176 1.30 12.91 3.55
CA PHE A 176 0.14 13.61 2.99
C PHE A 176 -0.56 14.49 4.03
N LEU A 177 -0.63 14.06 5.29
CA LEU A 177 -1.19 14.87 6.36
C LEU A 177 -0.43 16.21 6.52
N SER A 178 0.90 16.19 6.36
CA SER A 178 1.72 17.42 6.35
C SER A 178 1.36 18.29 5.14
N CYS A 179 1.24 17.72 3.92
CA CYS A 179 0.80 18.46 2.73
C CYS A 179 -0.56 19.14 2.94
N PHE A 180 -1.52 18.38 3.51
CA PHE A 180 -2.88 18.90 3.77
C PHE A 180 -2.90 19.98 4.84
N THR A 181 -2.03 19.86 5.84
CA THR A 181 -1.85 20.90 6.88
C THR A 181 -1.33 22.20 6.27
N GLU A 182 -0.34 22.11 5.39
CA GLU A 182 0.21 23.28 4.67
C GLU A 182 -0.82 23.90 3.72
N LEU A 183 -1.63 23.08 3.04
CA LEU A 183 -2.75 23.55 2.23
C LEU A 183 -3.80 24.27 3.12
N GLY A 184 -4.19 23.65 4.23
CA GLY A 184 -5.11 24.24 5.21
C GLY A 184 -4.60 25.57 5.78
N GLY A 185 -3.31 25.66 6.09
CA GLY A 185 -2.64 26.85 6.57
C GLY A 185 -2.45 27.95 5.51
N GLY A 186 -2.57 27.61 4.22
CA GLY A 186 -2.36 28.53 3.10
C GLY A 186 -0.89 28.76 2.76
N SER A 187 0.00 27.87 3.20
CA SER A 187 1.41 27.85 2.77
C SER A 187 1.54 27.41 1.32
N VAL A 188 0.65 26.50 0.89
CA VAL A 188 0.53 26.04 -0.50
C VAL A 188 -0.88 26.26 -1.03
N ASP A 189 -1.04 26.27 -2.35
CA ASP A 189 -2.28 26.57 -3.05
C ASP A 189 -2.96 25.28 -3.55
N ALA A 190 -2.19 24.21 -3.75
CA ALA A 190 -2.66 22.88 -4.15
C ALA A 190 -1.74 21.77 -3.59
N VAL A 191 -2.27 20.55 -3.47
CA VAL A 191 -1.52 19.34 -3.20
C VAL A 191 -1.68 18.38 -4.37
N PHE A 192 -0.56 17.88 -4.89
CA PHE A 192 -0.52 16.80 -5.89
C PHE A 192 -0.58 15.47 -5.15
N VAL A 193 -1.61 14.66 -5.41
CA VAL A 193 -1.97 13.54 -4.54
C VAL A 193 -2.80 12.47 -5.28
N ASP A 194 -2.80 11.26 -4.76
CA ASP A 194 -3.62 10.13 -5.22
C ASP A 194 -5.11 10.42 -5.05
N LEU A 195 -5.91 10.10 -6.07
CA LEU A 195 -7.35 10.37 -6.06
C LEU A 195 -8.08 9.80 -4.84
N PRO A 196 -7.88 8.53 -4.42
CA PRO A 196 -8.61 7.99 -3.25
C PRO A 196 -8.24 8.71 -1.95
N VAL A 197 -6.97 9.09 -1.79
CA VAL A 197 -6.48 9.81 -0.61
C VAL A 197 -7.05 11.22 -0.55
N ALA A 198 -7.05 11.92 -1.69
CA ALA A 198 -7.68 13.24 -1.81
C ALA A 198 -9.18 13.18 -1.51
N ALA A 199 -9.88 12.17 -2.05
CA ALA A 199 -11.31 11.96 -1.85
C ALA A 199 -11.63 11.67 -0.38
N ALA A 200 -10.90 10.75 0.26
CA ALA A 200 -11.06 10.42 1.67
C ALA A 200 -10.81 11.65 2.58
N TYR A 201 -9.77 12.43 2.27
CA TYR A 201 -9.50 13.65 3.03
C TYR A 201 -10.61 14.69 2.86
N ALA A 202 -11.04 14.99 1.64
CA ALA A 202 -12.08 15.98 1.37
C ALA A 202 -13.44 15.57 1.97
N ALA A 203 -13.79 14.28 1.96
CA ALA A 203 -15.02 13.77 2.56
C ALA A 203 -15.09 14.02 4.08
N ASN A 204 -13.95 13.97 4.76
CA ASN A 204 -13.86 14.15 6.22
C ASN A 204 -13.47 15.56 6.66
N ASN A 205 -13.08 16.43 5.72
CA ASN A 205 -12.62 17.80 6.01
C ASN A 205 -13.36 18.81 5.13
N PRO A 206 -14.51 19.34 5.58
CA PRO A 206 -15.21 20.40 4.87
C PRO A 206 -14.30 21.61 4.60
N GLY A 207 -14.39 22.17 3.40
CA GLY A 207 -13.55 23.28 2.96
C GLY A 207 -12.38 22.89 2.04
N PHE A 208 -12.30 21.61 1.70
CA PHE A 208 -11.39 21.10 0.67
C PHE A 208 -12.19 20.46 -0.48
N THR A 209 -11.63 20.50 -1.68
CA THR A 209 -12.23 19.91 -2.87
C THR A 209 -11.18 19.28 -3.77
N VAL A 210 -11.55 18.21 -4.43
CA VAL A 210 -10.72 17.49 -5.39
C VAL A 210 -10.97 18.08 -6.78
N ILE A 211 -9.90 18.47 -7.46
CA ILE A 211 -9.93 18.76 -8.88
C ILE A 211 -9.69 17.45 -9.61
N ASN A 212 -10.78 16.84 -10.08
CA ASN A 212 -10.77 15.53 -10.70
C ASN A 212 -10.30 15.60 -12.17
N GLU A 213 -9.07 16.06 -12.35
CA GLU A 213 -8.32 16.00 -13.61
C GLU A 213 -7.25 14.93 -13.46
N ALA A 214 -7.28 13.92 -14.34
CA ALA A 214 -6.28 12.85 -14.31
C ALA A 214 -4.92 13.38 -14.78
N LEU A 215 -3.98 13.53 -13.85
CA LEU A 215 -2.65 14.07 -14.10
C LEU A 215 -1.59 12.99 -14.34
N GLY A 216 -1.89 11.76 -14.02
CA GLY A 216 -1.01 10.61 -14.24
C GLY A 216 -1.71 9.32 -13.83
N ALA A 217 -1.82 8.36 -14.76
CA ALA A 217 -2.36 7.04 -14.49
C ALA A 217 -1.25 6.11 -13.96
N GLU A 218 -1.57 5.30 -12.97
CA GLU A 218 -0.65 4.36 -12.35
C GLU A 218 -1.38 3.14 -11.81
N GLN A 219 -0.62 2.11 -11.45
CA GLN A 219 -1.17 0.89 -10.88
C GLN A 219 -0.49 0.59 -9.55
N TYR A 220 -1.28 0.18 -8.55
CA TYR A 220 -0.75 -0.30 -7.29
C TYR A 220 -0.47 -1.78 -7.31
N GLY A 221 0.62 -2.17 -6.66
CA GLY A 221 1.04 -3.54 -6.44
C GLY A 221 1.69 -3.72 -5.09
N ILE A 222 2.13 -4.93 -4.83
CA ILE A 222 2.80 -5.32 -3.60
C ILE A 222 4.27 -5.59 -3.93
N ALA A 223 5.20 -4.98 -3.19
CA ALA A 223 6.62 -5.26 -3.34
C ALA A 223 7.11 -6.28 -2.32
N PHE A 224 7.93 -7.21 -2.80
CA PHE A 224 8.66 -8.19 -2.01
C PHE A 224 10.16 -8.10 -2.33
N ARG A 225 11.02 -8.58 -1.43
CA ARG A 225 12.47 -8.67 -1.68
C ARG A 225 12.79 -9.52 -2.90
N SER A 226 13.96 -9.28 -3.48
CA SER A 226 14.54 -10.18 -4.47
C SER A 226 14.64 -11.60 -3.91
N GLY A 227 14.06 -12.57 -4.62
CA GLY A 227 14.04 -13.98 -4.21
C GLY A 227 12.78 -14.42 -3.47
N ASP A 228 11.92 -13.52 -3.00
CA ASP A 228 10.69 -13.83 -2.26
C ASP A 228 9.48 -14.13 -3.19
N LYS A 229 9.75 -14.62 -4.41
CA LYS A 229 8.68 -14.93 -5.38
C LYS A 229 7.66 -15.94 -4.83
N ALA A 230 8.09 -16.93 -4.09
CA ALA A 230 7.18 -17.90 -3.50
C ALA A 230 6.22 -17.26 -2.48
N LEU A 231 6.69 -16.24 -1.75
CA LEU A 231 5.88 -15.47 -0.82
C LEU A 231 4.86 -14.61 -1.57
N CYS A 232 5.30 -13.93 -2.64
CA CYS A 232 4.41 -13.19 -3.55
C CYS A 232 3.33 -14.09 -4.12
N ASP A 233 3.72 -15.26 -4.67
CA ASP A 233 2.78 -16.21 -5.27
C ASP A 233 1.75 -16.72 -4.24
N ALA A 234 2.16 -16.94 -2.99
CA ALA A 234 1.26 -17.36 -1.92
C ALA A 234 0.22 -16.27 -1.60
N ILE A 235 0.65 -15.02 -1.45
CA ILE A 235 -0.25 -13.88 -1.19
C ILE A 235 -1.18 -13.66 -2.38
N GLU A 236 -0.68 -13.62 -3.63
CA GLU A 236 -1.51 -13.45 -4.82
C GLU A 236 -2.56 -14.56 -4.97
N GLY A 237 -2.16 -15.82 -4.75
CA GLY A 237 -3.07 -16.97 -4.79
C GLY A 237 -4.17 -16.87 -3.75
N THR A 238 -3.84 -16.41 -2.56
CA THR A 238 -4.81 -16.24 -1.47
C THR A 238 -5.73 -15.04 -1.72
N VAL A 239 -5.20 -13.93 -2.24
CA VAL A 239 -6.05 -12.79 -2.66
C VAL A 239 -7.04 -13.22 -3.75
N ALA A 240 -6.62 -14.05 -4.71
CA ALA A 240 -7.53 -14.61 -5.72
C ALA A 240 -8.62 -15.50 -5.09
N GLU A 241 -8.32 -16.23 -4.01
CA GLU A 241 -9.30 -16.97 -3.23
C GLU A 241 -10.29 -16.04 -2.51
N LEU A 242 -9.81 -14.96 -1.89
CA LEU A 242 -10.66 -13.94 -1.28
C LEU A 242 -11.60 -13.28 -2.30
N VAL A 243 -11.15 -13.06 -3.52
CA VAL A 243 -12.00 -12.59 -4.62
C VAL A 243 -13.07 -13.61 -4.95
N SER A 244 -12.69 -14.89 -5.11
CA SER A 244 -13.60 -15.95 -5.52
C SER A 244 -14.67 -16.29 -4.49
N ASN A 245 -14.36 -16.15 -3.20
CA ASN A 245 -15.27 -16.41 -2.09
C ASN A 245 -16.08 -15.18 -1.65
N GLY A 246 -15.83 -14.00 -2.25
CA GLY A 246 -16.56 -12.76 -1.99
C GLY A 246 -15.99 -11.88 -0.87
N THR A 247 -15.05 -12.36 -0.06
CA THR A 247 -14.47 -11.61 1.07
C THR A 247 -13.79 -10.32 0.61
N TYR A 248 -13.08 -10.34 -0.52
CA TYR A 248 -12.43 -9.16 -1.09
C TYR A 248 -13.45 -8.05 -1.40
N ALA A 249 -14.60 -8.41 -1.99
CA ALA A 249 -15.67 -7.47 -2.30
C ALA A 249 -16.36 -6.95 -1.03
N GLU A 250 -16.52 -7.80 -0.01
CA GLU A 250 -17.06 -7.38 1.30
C GLU A 250 -16.15 -6.38 2.00
N ILE A 251 -14.83 -6.59 1.94
CA ILE A 251 -13.85 -5.64 2.48
C ILE A 251 -13.92 -4.33 1.68
N ALA A 252 -13.89 -4.38 0.35
CA ALA A 252 -13.96 -3.19 -0.50
C ALA A 252 -15.20 -2.33 -0.23
N ALA A 253 -16.36 -2.97 0.02
CA ALA A 253 -17.61 -2.27 0.29
C ALA A 253 -17.61 -1.41 1.58
N LYS A 254 -16.63 -1.59 2.47
CA LYS A 254 -16.46 -0.75 3.67
C LYS A 254 -15.83 0.61 3.34
N TYR A 255 -15.13 0.73 2.22
CA TYR A 255 -14.32 1.87 1.83
C TYR A 255 -14.93 2.57 0.62
N THR A 256 -15.85 3.52 0.85
CA THR A 256 -16.62 4.21 -0.21
C THR A 256 -15.75 5.10 -1.10
N ASP A 257 -14.57 5.49 -0.64
CA ASP A 257 -13.60 6.29 -1.39
C ASP A 257 -12.73 5.43 -2.34
N ILE A 258 -12.87 4.09 -2.27
CA ILE A 258 -12.29 3.14 -3.22
C ILE A 258 -13.33 2.78 -4.27
N SER A 259 -13.09 3.20 -5.52
CA SER A 259 -13.98 2.82 -6.63
C SER A 259 -13.84 1.33 -6.94
N ALA A 260 -14.94 0.59 -6.98
CA ALA A 260 -14.95 -0.80 -7.40
C ALA A 260 -14.47 -0.98 -8.85
N ASP A 261 -14.68 0.03 -9.70
CA ASP A 261 -14.22 0.03 -11.10
C ASP A 261 -12.69 0.04 -11.21
N ASN A 262 -12.00 0.53 -10.17
CA ASN A 262 -10.55 0.60 -10.11
C ASN A 262 -9.91 -0.65 -9.47
N LEU A 263 -10.72 -1.53 -8.86
CA LEU A 263 -10.23 -2.79 -8.26
C LEU A 263 -10.00 -3.84 -9.37
N VAL A 264 -8.74 -3.98 -9.79
CA VAL A 264 -8.34 -4.82 -10.93
C VAL A 264 -8.79 -6.27 -10.80
N PHE A 265 -8.79 -6.81 -9.58
CA PHE A 265 -9.20 -8.21 -9.34
C PHE A 265 -10.72 -8.45 -9.42
N LEU A 266 -11.55 -7.42 -9.24
CA LEU A 266 -13.00 -7.53 -9.38
C LEU A 266 -13.46 -7.39 -10.84
N ASN A 267 -12.59 -6.88 -11.72
CA ASN A 267 -12.90 -6.55 -13.11
C ASN A 267 -12.26 -7.50 -14.13
N LYS A 268 -11.68 -8.64 -13.67
CA LYS A 268 -11.07 -9.68 -14.52
C LYS A 268 -12.03 -10.79 -14.89
#